data_fd0b9279da61b8416a64d24b38583ba9
#
_entry.id   fd0b9279da61b8416a64d24b38583ba9
#
_cell.length_a   1.000
_cell.length_b   1.000
_cell.length_c   1.000
_cell.angle_alpha   90.00
_cell.angle_beta   90.00
_cell.angle_gamma   90.00
#
_symmetry.space_group_name_H-M   'P 1'
#
loop_
_entity.id
_entity.type
_entity.pdbx_description
1 polymer ?
#
loop_
_entity_poly.entity_id
_entity_poly.type
_entity_poly.pdbx_seq_one_letter_code
_entity_poly.pdbx_strand_id
1 'polypeptide(L)'
;MIHLYFLGGQWMIYEKYIDDIISIILNNRDQISYGETIFNLDNKKLKMYKFDEHYYFSSLCVEEDVDHVTYVFYQNDGDFYIDCIACKNSNDLKHNLNGPAIMYFYHDNNKTVSKEAYVKNGKLSRLDGPAIIDYDRRGIPTDKRFIVNSREFTEKQYYDVIEKIKNNRKQIRMSYDIFTLNAYLEIASFYKNEKLEQKIKDVITTKEVVEKMDVH
;
A
#
# COMPACT_ATOMS: atom_id res chain seq x y z
N MET A 1 17.07 -21.57 -2.92
CA MET A 1 17.37 -20.51 -1.94
C MET A 1 17.27 -19.19 -2.69
N ILE A 2 16.04 -18.65 -2.80
CA ILE A 2 15.75 -17.41 -3.51
C ILE A 2 16.07 -16.29 -2.54
N HIS A 3 17.10 -15.50 -2.87
CA HIS A 3 17.43 -14.29 -2.14
C HIS A 3 16.30 -13.26 -2.35
N LEU A 4 15.36 -13.22 -1.42
CA LEU A 4 14.53 -12.04 -1.20
C LEU A 4 15.43 -10.94 -0.59
N TYR A 5 16.26 -10.33 -1.43
CA TYR A 5 16.78 -9.01 -1.14
C TYR A 5 15.61 -8.06 -1.38
N PHE A 6 14.97 -7.59 -0.30
CA PHE A 6 14.53 -6.19 -0.24
C PHE A 6 13.95 -5.80 1.11
N LEU A 7 14.64 -4.84 1.72
CA LEU A 7 14.12 -3.63 2.36
C LEU A 7 13.15 -3.80 3.54
N GLY A 8 13.71 -3.60 4.72
CA GLY A 8 13.01 -3.16 5.91
C GLY A 8 12.31 -4.27 6.68
N GLY A 9 12.69 -4.43 7.93
CA GLY A 9 12.26 -5.49 8.85
C GLY A 9 10.74 -5.64 9.08
N GLN A 10 9.89 -4.81 8.50
CA GLN A 10 8.43 -4.92 8.64
C GLN A 10 7.79 -5.97 7.72
N TRP A 11 8.33 -6.22 6.53
CA TRP A 11 7.82 -7.28 5.66
C TRP A 11 7.87 -8.65 6.34
N MET A 12 8.98 -8.97 7.01
CA MET A 12 9.14 -10.23 7.75
C MET A 12 8.12 -10.39 8.90
N ILE A 13 7.59 -9.30 9.46
CA ILE A 13 6.58 -9.35 10.53
C ILE A 13 5.25 -9.91 9.99
N TYR A 14 4.85 -9.53 8.79
CA TYR A 14 3.57 -9.98 8.22
C TYR A 14 3.66 -11.42 7.69
N GLU A 15 4.77 -11.80 7.09
CA GLU A 15 5.01 -13.16 6.61
C GLU A 15 4.99 -14.18 7.75
N LYS A 16 5.48 -13.81 8.92
CA LYS A 16 5.48 -14.64 10.12
C LYS A 16 4.11 -15.24 10.44
N TYR A 17 3.03 -14.49 10.23
CA TYR A 17 1.69 -14.93 10.59
C TYR A 17 0.99 -15.78 9.52
N ILE A 18 1.50 -15.86 8.30
CA ILE A 18 0.83 -16.59 7.21
C ILE A 18 0.65 -18.08 7.57
N ASP A 19 1.72 -18.74 7.98
CA ASP A 19 1.69 -20.18 8.27
C ASP A 19 0.87 -20.50 9.53
N ASP A 20 0.95 -19.62 10.54
CA ASP A 20 0.15 -19.74 11.76
C ASP A 20 -1.35 -19.60 11.45
N ILE A 21 -1.73 -18.64 10.61
CA ILE A 21 -3.13 -18.43 10.19
C ILE A 21 -3.63 -19.62 9.36
N ILE A 22 -2.83 -20.12 8.43
CA ILE A 22 -3.16 -21.36 7.66
C ILE A 22 -3.37 -22.53 8.62
N SER A 23 -2.51 -22.70 9.62
CA SER A 23 -2.66 -23.75 10.63
C SER A 23 -3.96 -23.62 11.42
N ILE A 24 -4.34 -22.39 11.80
CA ILE A 24 -5.63 -22.11 12.47
C ILE A 24 -6.80 -22.48 11.56
N ILE A 25 -6.76 -22.10 10.27
CA ILE A 25 -7.81 -22.45 9.31
C ILE A 25 -7.95 -23.98 9.20
N LEU A 26 -6.84 -24.69 9.00
CA LEU A 26 -6.83 -26.14 8.85
C LEU A 26 -7.40 -26.88 10.07
N ASN A 27 -7.08 -26.41 11.27
CA ASN A 27 -7.50 -27.04 12.52
C ASN A 27 -8.94 -26.67 12.95
N ASN A 28 -9.54 -25.63 12.38
CA ASN A 28 -10.84 -25.10 12.82
C ASN A 28 -11.81 -24.87 11.66
N ARG A 29 -11.69 -25.60 10.55
CA ARG A 29 -12.52 -25.43 9.34
C ARG A 29 -14.02 -25.39 9.63
N ASP A 30 -14.49 -26.29 10.49
CA ASP A 30 -15.91 -26.43 10.83
C ASP A 30 -16.42 -25.29 11.72
N GLN A 31 -15.52 -24.55 12.38
CA GLN A 31 -15.86 -23.40 13.23
C GLN A 31 -15.84 -22.10 12.45
N ILE A 32 -15.06 -22.03 11.36
CA ILE A 32 -14.98 -20.84 10.51
C ILE A 32 -16.15 -20.84 9.54
N SER A 33 -17.11 -19.98 9.82
CA SER A 33 -18.35 -19.84 9.03
C SER A 33 -18.33 -18.54 8.19
N TYR A 34 -19.43 -18.27 7.50
CA TYR A 34 -19.66 -16.98 6.83
C TYR A 34 -19.80 -15.80 7.80
N GLY A 35 -19.95 -16.05 9.11
CA GLY A 35 -19.89 -15.05 10.17
C GLY A 35 -18.48 -14.90 10.75
N GLU A 36 -18.28 -13.81 11.54
CA GLU A 36 -17.02 -13.56 12.21
C GLU A 36 -16.74 -14.61 13.30
N THR A 37 -15.58 -15.27 13.21
CA THR A 37 -15.04 -16.13 14.26
C THR A 37 -13.76 -15.50 14.79
N ILE A 38 -13.56 -15.50 16.12
CA ILE A 38 -12.40 -14.85 16.76
C ILE A 38 -11.47 -15.93 17.32
N PHE A 39 -10.21 -15.82 16.97
CA PHE A 39 -9.09 -16.60 17.50
C PHE A 39 -8.09 -15.68 18.20
N ASN A 40 -7.18 -16.25 18.98
CA ASN A 40 -6.05 -15.55 19.55
C ASN A 40 -4.76 -16.02 18.88
N LEU A 41 -3.94 -15.08 18.42
CA LEU A 41 -2.64 -15.34 17.82
C LEU A 41 -1.61 -14.35 18.38
N ASP A 42 -0.59 -14.83 19.07
CA ASP A 42 0.44 -14.00 19.74
C ASP A 42 -0.16 -12.87 20.62
N ASN A 43 -1.17 -13.18 21.45
CA ASN A 43 -1.92 -12.23 22.29
C ASN A 43 -2.70 -11.16 21.47
N LYS A 44 -2.85 -11.32 20.19
CA LYS A 44 -3.63 -10.44 19.31
C LYS A 44 -4.94 -11.12 18.91
N LYS A 45 -5.98 -10.31 18.74
CA LYS A 45 -7.27 -10.82 18.21
C LYS A 45 -7.15 -11.02 16.72
N LEU A 46 -7.33 -12.25 16.29
CA LEU A 46 -7.45 -12.65 14.89
C LEU A 46 -8.92 -12.89 14.57
N LYS A 47 -9.50 -12.04 13.74
CA LYS A 47 -10.85 -12.19 13.23
C LYS A 47 -10.77 -12.95 11.93
N MET A 48 -11.63 -13.95 11.75
CA MET A 48 -11.67 -14.78 10.56
C MET A 48 -13.10 -15.01 10.11
N TYR A 49 -13.32 -15.07 8.80
CA TYR A 49 -14.58 -15.50 8.19
C TYR A 49 -14.33 -16.12 6.82
N LYS A 50 -15.21 -17.04 6.44
CA LYS A 50 -15.24 -17.63 5.11
C LYS A 50 -16.07 -16.72 4.21
N PHE A 51 -15.52 -16.29 3.06
CA PHE A 51 -16.24 -15.45 2.12
C PHE A 51 -17.08 -16.28 1.15
N ASP A 52 -16.47 -17.33 0.58
CA ASP A 52 -17.12 -18.33 -0.27
C ASP A 52 -16.46 -19.71 -0.09
N GLU A 53 -16.66 -20.64 -1.01
CA GLU A 53 -16.07 -21.97 -0.92
C GLU A 53 -14.54 -22.00 -1.02
N HIS A 54 -13.94 -20.97 -1.61
CA HIS A 54 -12.52 -20.89 -1.90
C HIS A 54 -11.77 -19.82 -1.09
N TYR A 55 -12.45 -18.76 -0.62
CA TYR A 55 -11.78 -17.62 0.01
C TYR A 55 -12.06 -17.51 1.50
N TYR A 56 -10.97 -17.32 2.24
CA TYR A 56 -10.97 -17.04 3.68
C TYR A 56 -10.31 -15.70 3.93
N PHE A 57 -10.95 -14.89 4.77
CA PHE A 57 -10.42 -13.60 5.22
C PHE A 57 -10.02 -13.69 6.67
N SER A 58 -8.89 -13.11 7.01
CA SER A 58 -8.49 -12.90 8.38
C SER A 58 -8.01 -11.47 8.59
N SER A 59 -8.28 -10.90 9.75
CA SER A 59 -7.82 -9.56 10.13
C SER A 59 -7.16 -9.64 11.50
N LEU A 60 -5.90 -9.23 11.55
CA LEU A 60 -5.08 -9.20 12.75
C LEU A 60 -4.84 -7.74 13.16
N CYS A 61 -5.17 -7.37 14.41
CA CYS A 61 -4.76 -6.09 14.98
C CYS A 61 -3.25 -6.09 15.23
N VAL A 62 -2.55 -5.11 14.67
CA VAL A 62 -1.12 -4.86 14.90
C VAL A 62 -0.94 -3.46 15.46
N GLU A 63 0.22 -3.20 16.05
CA GLU A 63 0.55 -1.91 16.67
C GLU A 63 1.36 -1.06 15.67
N GLU A 64 1.53 0.23 15.94
CA GLU A 64 2.21 1.27 15.18
C GLU A 64 1.35 1.92 14.09
N ASP A 65 1.94 2.29 12.93
CA ASP A 65 1.27 3.04 11.85
C ASP A 65 0.16 2.23 11.14
N VAL A 66 0.16 0.92 11.33
CA VAL A 66 -0.81 -0.01 10.76
C VAL A 66 -1.66 -0.60 11.87
N ASP A 67 -2.94 -0.22 11.92
CA ASP A 67 -3.86 -0.72 12.96
C ASP A 67 -4.25 -2.18 12.75
N HIS A 68 -4.44 -2.58 11.50
CA HIS A 68 -4.72 -3.98 11.17
C HIS A 68 -4.16 -4.42 9.83
N VAL A 69 -3.80 -5.69 9.79
CA VAL A 69 -3.38 -6.39 8.58
C VAL A 69 -4.46 -7.43 8.24
N THR A 70 -4.96 -7.34 7.02
CA THR A 70 -5.89 -8.32 6.46
C THR A 70 -5.12 -9.29 5.60
N TYR A 71 -5.36 -10.59 5.80
CA TYR A 71 -4.85 -11.67 4.98
C TYR A 71 -6.02 -12.31 4.24
N VAL A 72 -5.85 -12.55 2.95
CA VAL A 72 -6.80 -13.26 2.12
C VAL A 72 -6.15 -14.56 1.68
N PHE A 73 -6.82 -15.67 1.92
CA PHE A 73 -6.35 -17.00 1.53
C PHE A 73 -7.29 -17.60 0.49
N TYR A 74 -6.69 -18.24 -0.51
CA TYR A 74 -7.38 -19.00 -1.53
C TYR A 74 -7.18 -20.50 -1.26
N GLN A 75 -8.27 -21.26 -1.29
CA GLN A 75 -8.26 -22.72 -1.15
C GLN A 75 -8.51 -23.40 -2.49
N ASN A 76 -7.66 -24.37 -2.83
CA ASN A 76 -7.85 -25.25 -3.97
C ASN A 76 -7.41 -26.68 -3.62
N ASP A 77 -8.27 -27.68 -3.89
CA ASP A 77 -8.00 -29.11 -3.66
C ASP A 77 -7.46 -29.46 -2.25
N GLY A 78 -7.86 -28.67 -1.25
CA GLY A 78 -7.45 -28.88 0.14
C GLY A 78 -6.25 -28.07 0.59
N ASP A 79 -5.46 -27.54 -0.34
CA ASP A 79 -4.34 -26.66 -0.06
C ASP A 79 -4.79 -25.20 0.10
N PHE A 80 -4.03 -24.43 0.90
CA PHE A 80 -4.24 -23.01 1.13
C PHE A 80 -3.07 -22.20 0.60
N TYR A 81 -3.39 -21.17 -0.15
CA TYR A 81 -2.44 -20.22 -0.70
C TYR A 81 -2.77 -18.81 -0.18
N ILE A 82 -1.75 -18.05 0.16
CA ILE A 82 -1.96 -16.61 0.37
C ILE A 82 -2.29 -15.95 -0.97
N ASP A 83 -3.37 -15.17 -1.02
CA ASP A 83 -3.78 -14.40 -2.19
C ASP A 83 -3.36 -12.95 -2.07
N CYS A 84 -3.65 -12.34 -0.91
CA CYS A 84 -3.39 -10.92 -0.68
C CYS A 84 -3.10 -10.63 0.79
N ILE A 85 -2.22 -9.65 1.02
CA ILE A 85 -2.05 -8.98 2.31
C ILE A 85 -2.36 -7.51 2.11
N ALA A 86 -3.17 -6.93 3.01
CA ALA A 86 -3.48 -5.50 2.98
C ALA A 86 -3.36 -4.89 4.37
N CYS A 87 -2.57 -3.82 4.46
CA CYS A 87 -2.38 -3.02 5.67
C CYS A 87 -3.34 -1.83 5.67
N LYS A 88 -3.94 -1.52 6.81
CA LYS A 88 -4.88 -0.42 6.99
C LYS A 88 -4.57 0.37 8.25
N ASN A 89 -4.91 1.66 8.24
CA ASN A 89 -4.85 2.53 9.42
C ASN A 89 -6.19 2.55 10.18
N SER A 90 -6.26 3.30 11.28
CA SER A 90 -7.45 3.48 12.14
C SER A 90 -8.70 4.00 11.43
N ASN A 91 -8.55 4.64 10.29
CA ASN A 91 -9.66 5.09 9.45
C ASN A 91 -10.09 4.05 8.40
N ASP A 92 -9.64 2.80 8.53
CA ASP A 92 -9.86 1.70 7.58
C ASP A 92 -9.34 1.97 6.15
N LEU A 93 -8.45 2.96 6.00
CA LEU A 93 -7.80 3.27 4.73
C LEU A 93 -6.55 2.42 4.55
N LYS A 94 -6.32 1.90 3.35
CA LYS A 94 -5.07 1.23 3.01
C LYS A 94 -3.89 2.16 3.27
N HIS A 95 -2.92 1.70 4.07
CA HIS A 95 -1.83 2.52 4.57
C HIS A 95 -0.65 1.68 5.05
N ASN A 96 0.55 2.04 4.62
CA ASN A 96 1.81 1.61 5.20
C ASN A 96 2.90 2.64 4.83
N LEU A 97 3.64 3.15 5.82
CA LEU A 97 4.72 4.11 5.59
C LEU A 97 6.07 3.43 5.33
N ASN A 98 6.24 2.20 5.79
CA ASN A 98 7.52 1.51 5.82
C ASN A 98 7.62 0.37 4.78
N GLY A 99 6.60 0.21 3.92
CA GLY A 99 6.55 -0.83 2.91
C GLY A 99 5.31 -0.76 2.04
N PRO A 100 5.03 -1.78 1.22
CA PRO A 100 3.78 -1.85 0.49
C PRO A 100 2.59 -1.99 1.44
N ALA A 101 1.49 -1.30 1.15
CA ALA A 101 0.24 -1.44 1.88
C ALA A 101 -0.62 -2.58 1.35
N ILE A 102 -0.35 -3.05 0.13
CA ILE A 102 -1.04 -4.19 -0.47
C ILE A 102 -0.01 -5.04 -1.20
N MET A 103 -0.09 -6.34 -0.98
CA MET A 103 0.68 -7.33 -1.72
C MET A 103 -0.25 -8.42 -2.22
N TYR A 104 -0.08 -8.80 -3.47
CA TYR A 104 -0.73 -9.95 -4.08
C TYR A 104 0.30 -11.04 -4.34
N PHE A 105 -0.14 -12.28 -4.32
CA PHE A 105 0.72 -13.44 -4.47
C PHE A 105 0.26 -14.31 -5.64
N TYR A 106 1.18 -15.05 -6.22
CA TYR A 106 0.83 -16.19 -7.03
C TYR A 106 0.34 -17.32 -6.11
N HIS A 107 -0.67 -18.07 -6.53
CA HIS A 107 -1.12 -19.24 -5.80
C HIS A 107 -0.09 -20.38 -5.98
N ASP A 108 1.01 -20.26 -5.26
CA ASP A 108 2.09 -21.24 -5.23
C ASP A 108 2.62 -21.42 -3.79
N ASN A 109 3.29 -22.56 -3.55
CA ASN A 109 3.82 -22.91 -2.23
C ASN A 109 5.02 -22.02 -1.81
N ASN A 110 5.58 -21.22 -2.73
CA ASN A 110 6.71 -20.36 -2.46
C ASN A 110 6.29 -18.98 -1.95
N LYS A 111 4.97 -18.69 -1.88
CA LYS A 111 4.45 -17.35 -1.51
C LYS A 111 5.07 -16.25 -2.38
N THR A 112 5.17 -16.52 -3.70
CA THR A 112 5.80 -15.60 -4.64
C THR A 112 4.92 -14.36 -4.83
N VAL A 113 5.46 -13.18 -4.56
CA VAL A 113 4.76 -11.92 -4.76
C VAL A 113 4.53 -11.69 -6.25
N SER A 114 3.29 -11.39 -6.63
CA SER A 114 2.89 -11.03 -8.00
C SER A 114 2.77 -9.53 -8.20
N LYS A 115 2.41 -8.79 -7.13
CA LYS A 115 2.25 -7.33 -7.18
C LYS A 115 2.45 -6.70 -5.82
N GLU A 116 3.08 -5.53 -5.80
CA GLU A 116 3.14 -4.62 -4.65
C GLU A 116 2.46 -3.29 -4.97
N ALA A 117 1.77 -2.71 -3.98
CA ALA A 117 1.24 -1.35 -4.09
C ALA A 117 1.53 -0.56 -2.80
N TYR A 118 2.16 0.58 -2.97
CA TYR A 118 2.49 1.53 -1.91
C TYR A 118 1.38 2.56 -1.79
N VAL A 119 0.70 2.55 -0.64
CA VAL A 119 -0.48 3.38 -0.38
C VAL A 119 -0.30 4.12 0.94
N LYS A 120 -0.57 5.42 0.93
CA LYS A 120 -0.56 6.29 2.10
C LYS A 120 -1.94 6.94 2.24
N ASN A 121 -2.63 6.64 3.35
CA ASN A 121 -3.98 7.17 3.63
C ASN A 121 -4.95 7.00 2.44
N GLY A 122 -5.01 5.79 1.87
CA GLY A 122 -5.89 5.44 0.77
C GLY A 122 -5.43 5.90 -0.62
N LYS A 123 -4.31 6.63 -0.73
CA LYS A 123 -3.78 7.12 -2.00
C LYS A 123 -2.51 6.40 -2.39
N LEU A 124 -2.43 5.95 -3.64
CA LEU A 124 -1.19 5.44 -4.20
C LEU A 124 -0.12 6.54 -4.14
N SER A 125 0.97 6.28 -3.43
CA SER A 125 2.07 7.24 -3.28
C SER A 125 3.35 6.54 -2.82
N ARG A 126 4.45 6.81 -3.51
CA ARG A 126 5.80 6.44 -3.09
C ARG A 126 6.81 7.46 -3.58
N LEU A 127 7.77 7.84 -2.72
CA LEU A 127 8.73 8.91 -2.98
C LEU A 127 10.17 8.43 -3.24
N ASP A 128 10.42 7.13 -3.04
CA ASP A 128 11.72 6.49 -3.21
C ASP A 128 11.76 5.41 -4.30
N GLY A 129 10.68 5.34 -5.11
CA GLY A 129 10.57 4.37 -6.19
C GLY A 129 9.16 4.28 -6.79
N PRO A 130 8.87 3.25 -7.60
CA PRO A 130 7.54 3.04 -8.14
C PRO A 130 6.53 2.68 -7.05
N ALA A 131 5.32 3.22 -7.14
CA ALA A 131 4.23 2.96 -6.18
C ALA A 131 3.47 1.66 -6.49
N ILE A 132 3.57 1.15 -7.71
CA ILE A 132 3.07 -0.18 -8.08
C ILE A 132 4.20 -0.90 -8.80
N ILE A 133 4.40 -2.16 -8.44
CA ILE A 133 5.35 -3.07 -9.08
C ILE A 133 4.64 -4.39 -9.33
N ASP A 134 4.61 -4.83 -10.58
CA ASP A 134 4.19 -6.16 -10.96
C ASP A 134 5.42 -7.05 -11.17
N TYR A 135 5.33 -8.31 -10.79
CA TYR A 135 6.43 -9.28 -10.85
C TYR A 135 6.02 -10.51 -11.66
N ASP A 136 7.00 -11.17 -12.28
CA ASP A 136 6.82 -12.52 -12.81
C ASP A 136 6.96 -13.59 -11.70
N ARG A 137 6.71 -14.87 -12.02
CA ARG A 137 6.83 -15.99 -11.06
C ARG A 137 8.27 -16.23 -10.56
N ARG A 138 9.26 -15.56 -11.11
CA ARG A 138 10.67 -15.61 -10.67
C ARG A 138 11.00 -14.43 -9.73
N GLY A 139 10.02 -13.56 -9.45
CA GLY A 139 10.22 -12.35 -8.66
C GLY A 139 10.92 -11.22 -9.42
N ILE A 140 10.94 -11.28 -10.77
CA ILE A 140 11.53 -10.23 -11.61
C ILE A 140 10.45 -9.20 -11.90
N PRO A 141 10.70 -7.89 -11.65
CA PRO A 141 9.77 -6.83 -12.00
C PRO A 141 9.47 -6.80 -13.50
N THR A 142 8.19 -6.82 -13.85
CA THR A 142 7.70 -6.78 -15.25
C THR A 142 7.07 -5.45 -15.61
N ASP A 143 6.46 -4.75 -14.63
CA ASP A 143 5.91 -3.41 -14.80
C ASP A 143 6.16 -2.56 -13.57
N LYS A 144 6.30 -1.23 -13.77
CA LYS A 144 6.56 -0.24 -12.72
C LYS A 144 5.79 1.03 -13.00
N ARG A 145 4.98 1.46 -12.03
CA ARG A 145 4.21 2.69 -12.13
C ARG A 145 4.63 3.67 -11.05
N PHE A 146 5.04 4.86 -11.46
CA PHE A 146 5.54 5.92 -10.59
C PHE A 146 4.41 6.89 -10.25
N ILE A 147 3.91 6.81 -9.01
CA ILE A 147 2.72 7.54 -8.56
C ILE A 147 3.04 8.26 -7.24
N VAL A 148 2.67 9.54 -7.16
CA VAL A 148 2.73 10.34 -5.92
C VAL A 148 1.37 10.99 -5.70
N ASN A 149 0.77 10.78 -4.54
CA ASN A 149 -0.55 11.30 -4.17
C ASN A 149 -1.60 11.07 -5.28
N SER A 150 -1.64 9.82 -5.79
CA SER A 150 -2.50 9.37 -6.91
C SER A 150 -2.22 10.04 -8.27
N ARG A 151 -1.18 10.86 -8.40
CA ARG A 151 -0.72 11.39 -9.69
C ARG A 151 0.34 10.48 -10.28
N GLU A 152 0.08 9.95 -11.47
CA GLU A 152 1.02 9.11 -12.20
C GLU A 152 1.98 9.94 -13.05
N PHE A 153 3.24 9.51 -13.08
CA PHE A 153 4.34 10.08 -13.84
C PHE A 153 4.99 9.00 -14.70
N THR A 154 5.54 9.35 -15.85
CA THR A 154 6.55 8.48 -16.45
C THR A 154 7.78 8.42 -15.54
N GLU A 155 8.57 7.34 -15.62
CA GLU A 155 9.79 7.19 -14.81
C GLU A 155 10.71 8.42 -14.93
N LYS A 156 10.93 8.89 -16.14
CA LYS A 156 11.74 10.10 -16.41
C LYS A 156 11.18 11.35 -15.74
N GLN A 157 9.85 11.56 -15.85
CA GLN A 157 9.19 12.71 -15.20
C GLN A 157 9.28 12.64 -13.69
N TYR A 158 9.14 11.43 -13.11
CA TYR A 158 9.22 11.20 -11.68
C TYR A 158 10.58 11.63 -11.12
N TYR A 159 11.68 11.10 -11.67
CA TYR A 159 13.03 11.44 -11.21
C TYR A 159 13.40 12.91 -11.49
N ASP A 160 13.01 13.46 -12.64
CA ASP A 160 13.23 14.88 -12.98
C ASP A 160 12.53 15.83 -12.00
N VAL A 161 11.28 15.52 -11.62
CA VAL A 161 10.52 16.32 -10.66
C VAL A 161 11.14 16.25 -9.28
N ILE A 162 11.48 15.05 -8.81
CA ILE A 162 12.12 14.85 -7.50
C ILE A 162 13.45 15.61 -7.45
N GLU A 163 14.31 15.47 -8.45
CA GLU A 163 15.59 16.17 -8.50
C GLU A 163 15.42 17.70 -8.49
N LYS A 164 14.48 18.22 -9.29
CA LYS A 164 14.21 19.66 -9.34
C LYS A 164 13.67 20.20 -8.03
N ILE A 165 12.81 19.47 -7.34
CA ILE A 165 12.27 19.87 -6.03
C ILE A 165 13.37 19.81 -4.97
N LYS A 166 14.12 18.72 -4.91
CA LYS A 166 15.24 18.54 -3.97
C LYS A 166 16.29 19.65 -4.11
N ASN A 167 16.57 20.09 -5.33
CA ASN A 167 17.57 21.11 -5.63
C ASN A 167 16.99 22.54 -5.71
N ASN A 168 15.77 22.80 -5.24
CA ASN A 168 15.09 24.12 -5.27
C ASN A 168 14.95 24.72 -6.69
N ARG A 169 14.91 23.90 -7.73
CA ARG A 169 14.83 24.34 -9.15
C ARG A 169 13.42 24.27 -9.72
N LYS A 170 12.45 23.67 -8.99
CA LYS A 170 11.10 23.51 -9.48
C LYS A 170 10.34 24.84 -9.42
N GLN A 171 9.82 25.27 -10.57
CA GLN A 171 8.89 26.39 -10.66
C GLN A 171 7.44 25.89 -10.58
N ILE A 172 6.62 26.56 -9.80
CA ILE A 172 5.19 26.27 -9.69
C ILE A 172 4.43 27.27 -10.55
N ARG A 173 3.46 26.76 -11.33
CA ARG A 173 2.64 27.53 -12.26
C ARG A 173 1.16 27.38 -11.89
N MET A 174 0.40 28.46 -12.06
CA MET A 174 -1.06 28.45 -11.88
C MET A 174 -1.78 27.48 -12.84
N SER A 175 -1.18 27.17 -13.98
CA SER A 175 -1.74 26.24 -14.97
C SER A 175 -1.69 24.75 -14.55
N TYR A 176 -0.98 24.40 -13.47
CA TYR A 176 -0.97 23.02 -12.97
C TYR A 176 -2.32 22.66 -12.36
N ASP A 177 -2.82 21.47 -12.65
CA ASP A 177 -4.01 20.92 -12.01
C ASP A 177 -3.75 20.61 -10.52
N ILE A 178 -4.83 20.51 -9.75
CA ILE A 178 -4.79 20.32 -8.30
C ILE A 178 -4.09 19.02 -7.91
N PHE A 179 -4.25 17.94 -8.69
CA PHE A 179 -3.61 16.65 -8.44
C PHE A 179 -2.09 16.75 -8.59
N THR A 180 -1.63 17.44 -9.63
CA THR A 180 -0.20 17.71 -9.85
C THR A 180 0.39 18.56 -8.72
N LEU A 181 -0.33 19.60 -8.28
CA LEU A 181 0.11 20.45 -7.16
C LEU A 181 0.20 19.66 -5.85
N ASN A 182 -0.78 18.81 -5.55
CA ASN A 182 -0.74 17.97 -4.36
C ASN A 182 0.40 16.94 -4.39
N ALA A 183 0.72 16.37 -5.56
CA ALA A 183 1.89 15.49 -5.69
C ALA A 183 3.20 16.26 -5.44
N TYR A 184 3.35 17.46 -5.98
CA TYR A 184 4.52 18.30 -5.74
C TYR A 184 4.62 18.77 -4.28
N LEU A 185 3.48 19.03 -3.63
CA LEU A 185 3.43 19.38 -2.21
C LEU A 185 3.98 18.22 -1.35
N GLU A 186 3.54 16.98 -1.62
CA GLU A 186 4.03 15.81 -0.89
C GLU A 186 5.53 15.60 -1.09
N ILE A 187 6.04 15.77 -2.32
CA ILE A 187 7.48 15.69 -2.59
C ILE A 187 8.24 16.82 -1.87
N ALA A 188 7.75 18.05 -1.91
CA ALA A 188 8.38 19.20 -1.26
C ALA A 188 8.47 19.03 0.27
N SER A 189 7.39 18.55 0.88
CA SER A 189 7.32 18.25 2.32
C SER A 189 8.31 17.14 2.72
N PHE A 190 8.37 16.07 1.95
CA PHE A 190 9.30 14.96 2.20
C PHE A 190 10.78 15.42 2.18
N TYR A 191 11.15 16.27 1.22
CA TYR A 191 12.51 16.82 1.12
C TYR A 191 12.71 18.09 1.96
N LYS A 192 11.76 18.46 2.84
CA LYS A 192 11.81 19.62 3.74
C LYS A 192 12.07 20.94 3.00
N ASN A 193 11.47 21.09 1.81
CA ASN A 193 11.57 22.29 1.00
C ASN A 193 10.46 23.28 1.37
N GLU A 194 10.55 23.85 2.57
CA GLU A 194 9.51 24.69 3.17
C GLU A 194 9.09 25.88 2.28
N LYS A 195 10.07 26.53 1.61
CA LYS A 195 9.79 27.65 0.70
C LYS A 195 8.92 27.23 -0.48
N LEU A 196 9.21 26.07 -1.07
CA LEU A 196 8.43 25.54 -2.19
C LEU A 196 7.08 25.01 -1.72
N GLU A 197 7.05 24.37 -0.57
CA GLU A 197 5.84 23.90 0.09
C GLU A 197 4.84 25.04 0.31
N GLN A 198 5.28 26.16 0.90
CA GLN A 198 4.43 27.33 1.09
C GLN A 198 3.92 27.88 -0.23
N LYS A 199 4.79 28.05 -1.22
CA LYS A 199 4.38 28.53 -2.55
C LYS A 199 3.33 27.63 -3.21
N ILE A 200 3.43 26.30 -3.05
CA ILE A 200 2.44 25.37 -3.60
C ILE A 200 1.10 25.54 -2.86
N LYS A 201 1.12 25.63 -1.52
CA LYS A 201 -0.08 25.87 -0.71
C LYS A 201 -0.80 27.16 -1.12
N ASP A 202 -0.06 28.25 -1.34
CA ASP A 202 -0.63 29.52 -1.79
C ASP A 202 -1.33 29.38 -3.15
N VAL A 203 -0.74 28.66 -4.10
CA VAL A 203 -1.34 28.40 -5.42
C VAL A 203 -2.59 27.53 -5.29
N ILE A 204 -2.58 26.49 -4.47
CA ILE A 204 -3.75 25.63 -4.22
C ILE A 204 -4.90 26.45 -3.65
N THR A 205 -4.64 27.22 -2.59
CA THR A 205 -5.64 28.09 -1.95
C THR A 205 -6.24 29.10 -2.93
N THR A 206 -5.41 29.70 -3.78
CA THR A 206 -5.88 30.66 -4.80
C THR A 206 -6.82 29.98 -5.79
N LYS A 207 -6.50 28.76 -6.25
CA LYS A 207 -7.37 27.99 -7.16
C LYS A 207 -8.72 27.66 -6.54
N GLU A 208 -8.73 27.19 -5.28
CA GLU A 208 -9.96 26.85 -4.56
C GLU A 208 -10.88 28.07 -4.37
N VAL A 209 -10.31 29.25 -4.17
CA VAL A 209 -11.07 30.51 -4.08
C VAL A 209 -11.68 30.87 -5.43
N VAL A 210 -10.92 30.80 -6.51
CA VAL A 210 -11.40 31.10 -7.88
C VAL A 210 -12.53 30.15 -8.28
N GLU A 211 -12.34 28.83 -8.05
CA GLU A 211 -13.39 27.84 -8.37
C GLU A 211 -14.72 28.09 -7.61
N LYS A 212 -14.64 28.58 -6.36
CA LYS A 212 -15.83 28.97 -5.59
C LYS A 212 -16.51 30.23 -6.10
N MET A 213 -15.76 31.17 -6.69
CA MET A 213 -16.30 32.40 -7.27
C MET A 213 -17.01 32.14 -8.62
N ASP A 214 -16.53 31.17 -9.40
CA ASP A 214 -17.11 30.84 -10.71
C ASP A 214 -18.42 30.02 -10.62
N VAL A 215 -18.84 29.61 -9.42
CA VAL A 215 -20.07 28.84 -9.16
C VAL A 215 -21.25 29.73 -8.74
N HIS A 216 -21.05 31.05 -8.65
CA HIS A 216 -22.08 32.04 -8.33
C HIS A 216 -22.33 32.99 -9.48
#